data_e358c16c93400491647edee57b5bbe9f
#
_entry.id   e358c16c93400491647edee57b5bbe9f
#
_cell.length_a   1.000
_cell.length_b   1.000
_cell.length_c   1.000
_cell.angle_alpha   90.00
_cell.angle_beta   90.00
_cell.angle_gamma   90.00
#
_symmetry.space_group_name_H-M   'P 1'
#
loop_
_entity.id
_entity.type
_entity.pdbx_description
1 polymer ?
#
loop_
_entity_poly.entity_id
_entity_poly.type
_entity_poly.pdbx_seq_one_letter_code
_entity_poly.pdbx_strand_id
1 'polypeptide(L)'
;MSSSTPEELCEEIQRLQNELEETSRQKIQAAEYGLAVLEEKQQLQQQCEELESLYDSTKHELDCAKEVIGRVSYLLIKLTK
;
A
#
# COMPACT_ATOMS: atom_id res chain seq x y z
N MET A 1 -35.38 32.83 32.24
CA MET A 1 -35.24 31.42 31.87
C MET A 1 -36.15 31.11 30.71
N SER A 2 -35.59 30.82 29.62
CA SER A 2 -36.36 30.34 28.49
C SER A 2 -36.62 28.86 28.68
N SER A 3 -37.84 28.46 28.94
CA SER A 3 -38.22 27.08 28.90
C SER A 3 -38.51 26.72 27.44
N SER A 4 -37.82 25.74 26.92
CA SER A 4 -38.08 25.25 25.59
C SER A 4 -39.46 24.60 25.55
N THR A 5 -40.19 24.83 24.47
CA THR A 5 -41.47 24.14 24.28
C THR A 5 -41.19 22.67 23.97
N PRO A 6 -42.16 21.76 24.19
CA PRO A 6 -42.00 20.35 23.78
C PRO A 6 -41.69 20.19 22.30
N GLU A 7 -42.21 21.04 21.43
CA GLU A 7 -41.95 21.02 20.00
C GLU A 7 -40.48 21.34 19.71
N GLU A 8 -39.94 22.37 20.38
CA GLU A 8 -38.53 22.75 20.24
C GLU A 8 -37.61 21.62 20.71
N LEU A 9 -37.97 20.95 21.79
CA LEU A 9 -37.22 19.83 22.30
C LEU A 9 -37.24 18.65 21.34
N CYS A 10 -38.41 18.38 20.72
CA CYS A 10 -38.49 17.32 19.72
C CYS A 10 -37.65 17.65 18.49
N GLU A 11 -37.65 18.89 18.04
CA GLU A 11 -36.82 19.32 16.93
C GLU A 11 -35.33 19.17 17.25
N GLU A 12 -34.94 19.53 18.46
CA GLU A 12 -33.54 19.41 18.91
C GLU A 12 -33.11 17.94 18.98
N ILE A 13 -33.97 17.08 19.52
CA ILE A 13 -33.68 15.64 19.58
C ILE A 13 -33.54 15.07 18.16
N GLN A 14 -34.42 15.45 17.26
CA GLN A 14 -34.35 14.99 15.86
C GLN A 14 -33.07 15.45 15.19
N ARG A 15 -32.68 16.69 15.42
CA ARG A 15 -31.42 17.25 14.89
C ARG A 15 -30.22 16.48 15.42
N LEU A 16 -30.17 16.19 16.70
CA LEU A 16 -29.09 15.45 17.33
C LEU A 16 -29.03 14.01 16.84
N GLN A 17 -30.18 13.36 16.65
CA GLN A 17 -30.24 12.02 16.07
C GLN A 17 -29.69 11.98 14.65
N ASN A 18 -30.06 12.98 13.84
CA ASN A 18 -29.55 13.08 12.47
C ASN A 18 -28.04 13.31 12.44
N GLU A 19 -27.53 14.15 13.32
CA GLU A 19 -26.09 14.41 13.45
C GLU A 19 -25.34 13.14 13.88
N LEU A 20 -25.94 12.38 14.80
CA LEU A 20 -25.33 11.15 15.27
C LEU A 20 -25.26 10.10 14.16
N GLU A 21 -26.33 9.95 13.41
CA GLU A 21 -26.38 9.03 12.26
C GLU A 21 -25.34 9.40 11.22
N GLU A 22 -25.22 10.69 10.89
CA GLU A 22 -24.27 11.17 9.92
C GLU A 22 -22.82 10.95 10.41
N THR A 23 -22.55 11.25 11.67
CA THR A 23 -21.24 11.02 12.25
C THR A 23 -20.86 9.52 12.24
N SER A 24 -21.83 8.67 12.57
CA SER A 24 -21.62 7.22 12.54
C SER A 24 -21.32 6.73 11.12
N ARG A 25 -22.05 7.24 10.13
CA ARG A 25 -21.81 6.92 8.73
C ARG A 25 -20.41 7.34 8.28
N GLN A 26 -20.01 8.55 8.65
CA GLN A 26 -18.67 9.08 8.32
C GLN A 26 -17.56 8.24 8.96
N LYS A 27 -17.76 7.80 10.20
CA LYS A 27 -16.79 6.92 10.88
C LYS A 27 -16.62 5.59 10.16
N ILE A 28 -17.73 4.99 9.73
CA ILE A 28 -17.71 3.72 9.00
C ILE A 28 -16.96 3.90 7.68
N GLN A 29 -17.29 4.96 6.94
CA GLN A 29 -16.62 5.25 5.67
C GLN A 29 -15.12 5.47 5.85
N ALA A 30 -14.73 6.20 6.90
CA ALA A 30 -13.32 6.43 7.20
C ALA A 30 -12.59 5.12 7.52
N ALA A 31 -13.24 4.24 8.30
CA ALA A 31 -12.67 2.94 8.65
C ALA A 31 -12.51 2.06 7.40
N GLU A 32 -13.52 2.02 6.54
CA GLU A 32 -13.46 1.27 5.28
C GLU A 32 -12.35 1.77 4.37
N TYR A 33 -12.22 3.08 4.26
CA TYR A 33 -11.16 3.71 3.48
C TYR A 33 -9.78 3.37 4.06
N GLY A 34 -9.63 3.44 5.39
CA GLY A 34 -8.39 3.08 6.06
C GLY A 34 -7.99 1.63 5.81
N LEU A 35 -8.95 0.70 5.85
CA LEU A 35 -8.70 -0.71 5.55
C LEU A 35 -8.25 -0.91 4.10
N ALA A 36 -8.90 -0.22 3.16
CA ALA A 36 -8.53 -0.29 1.75
C ALA A 36 -7.10 0.20 1.52
N VAL A 37 -6.73 1.30 2.16
CA VAL A 37 -5.36 1.85 2.07
C VAL A 37 -4.33 0.88 2.66
N LEU A 38 -4.66 0.24 3.79
CA LEU A 38 -3.78 -0.77 4.39
C LEU A 38 -3.58 -1.97 3.47
N GLU A 39 -4.65 -2.43 2.81
CA GLU A 39 -4.54 -3.53 1.85
C GLU A 39 -3.66 -3.15 0.67
N GLU A 40 -3.83 -1.95 0.12
CA GLU A 40 -2.99 -1.46 -0.96
C GLU A 40 -1.52 -1.39 -0.53
N LYS A 41 -1.27 -0.91 0.68
CA LYS A 41 0.08 -0.84 1.23
C LYS A 41 0.71 -2.22 1.30
N GLN A 42 -0.02 -3.22 1.79
CA GLN A 42 0.46 -4.60 1.87
C GLN A 42 0.77 -5.17 0.49
N GLN A 43 -0.11 -4.93 -0.48
CA GLN A 43 0.10 -5.37 -1.86
C GLN A 43 1.35 -4.73 -2.47
N LEU A 44 1.53 -3.43 -2.26
CA LEU A 44 2.70 -2.71 -2.76
C LEU A 44 3.98 -3.22 -2.12
N GLN A 45 3.96 -3.48 -0.81
CA GLN A 45 5.12 -4.06 -0.12
C GLN A 45 5.48 -5.43 -0.70
N GLN A 46 4.49 -6.27 -0.94
CA GLN A 46 4.70 -7.58 -1.54
C GLN A 46 5.29 -7.47 -2.94
N GLN A 47 4.75 -6.57 -3.76
CA GLN A 47 5.27 -6.32 -5.10
C GLN A 47 6.72 -5.82 -5.07
N CYS A 48 7.04 -4.92 -4.13
CA CYS A 48 8.41 -4.44 -3.95
C CYS A 48 9.36 -5.58 -3.58
N GLU A 49 8.96 -6.45 -2.66
CA GLU A 49 9.76 -7.62 -2.26
C GLU A 49 10.00 -8.57 -3.42
N GLU A 50 8.97 -8.81 -4.22
CA GLU A 50 9.07 -9.66 -5.41
C GLU A 50 10.03 -9.06 -6.45
N LEU A 51 9.92 -7.73 -6.67
CA LEU A 51 10.81 -7.04 -7.59
C LEU A 51 12.25 -7.04 -7.10
N GLU A 52 12.48 -6.85 -5.82
CA GLU A 52 13.83 -6.94 -5.23
C GLU A 52 14.42 -8.32 -5.43
N SER A 53 13.63 -9.36 -5.21
CA SER A 53 14.06 -10.74 -5.40
C SER A 53 14.42 -11.02 -6.86
N LEU A 54 13.59 -10.54 -7.80
CA LEU A 54 13.87 -10.65 -9.23
C LEU A 54 15.14 -9.89 -9.62
N TYR A 55 15.29 -8.69 -9.10
CA TYR A 55 16.48 -7.88 -9.36
C TYR A 55 17.74 -8.60 -8.89
N ASP A 56 17.73 -9.13 -7.68
CA ASP A 56 18.89 -9.84 -7.13
C ASP A 56 19.23 -11.07 -7.93
N SER A 57 18.22 -11.85 -8.34
CA SER A 57 18.41 -13.03 -9.19
C SER A 57 18.99 -12.66 -10.54
N THR A 58 18.44 -11.63 -11.18
CA THR A 58 18.89 -11.18 -12.50
C THR A 58 20.31 -10.64 -12.42
N LYS A 59 20.62 -9.88 -11.37
CA LYS A 59 21.98 -9.37 -11.15
C LYS A 59 22.96 -10.49 -10.98
N HIS A 60 22.60 -11.50 -10.21
CA HIS A 60 23.44 -12.68 -10.00
C HIS A 60 23.71 -13.41 -11.31
N GLU A 61 22.68 -13.62 -12.13
CA GLU A 61 22.82 -14.25 -13.45
C GLU A 61 23.72 -13.42 -14.36
N LEU A 62 23.57 -12.10 -14.33
CA LEU A 62 24.41 -11.21 -15.13
C LEU A 62 25.88 -11.30 -14.67
N ASP A 63 26.12 -11.30 -13.38
CA ASP A 63 27.49 -11.41 -12.85
C ASP A 63 28.12 -12.76 -13.22
N CYS A 64 27.36 -13.84 -13.17
CA CYS A 64 27.80 -15.16 -13.61
C CYS A 64 28.14 -15.18 -15.11
N ALA A 65 27.29 -14.56 -15.93
CA ALA A 65 27.52 -14.47 -17.38
C ALA A 65 28.79 -13.66 -17.69
N LYS A 66 29.00 -12.55 -16.99
CA LYS A 66 30.21 -11.76 -17.14
C LYS A 66 31.48 -12.53 -16.78
N GLU A 67 31.40 -13.32 -15.73
CA GLU A 67 32.52 -14.17 -15.32
C GLU A 67 32.86 -15.21 -16.38
N VAL A 68 31.86 -15.86 -16.94
CA VAL A 68 32.03 -16.86 -18.01
C VAL A 68 32.65 -16.20 -19.25
N ILE A 69 32.15 -15.05 -19.66
CA ILE A 69 32.68 -14.29 -20.80
C ILE A 69 34.15 -13.92 -20.55
N GLY A 70 34.47 -13.48 -19.34
CA GLY A 70 35.83 -13.14 -18.96
C GLY A 70 36.77 -14.34 -19.06
N ARG A 71 36.35 -15.49 -18.59
CA ARG A 71 37.15 -16.73 -18.68
C ARG A 71 37.37 -17.17 -20.12
N VAL A 72 36.31 -17.14 -20.94
CA VAL A 72 36.41 -17.52 -22.34
C VAL A 72 37.33 -16.56 -23.09
N SER A 73 37.23 -15.29 -22.86
CA SER A 73 38.08 -14.26 -23.46
C SER A 73 39.56 -14.50 -23.09
N TYR A 74 39.83 -14.79 -21.84
CA TYR A 74 41.17 -15.09 -21.35
C TYR A 74 41.76 -16.31 -22.05
N LEU A 75 40.98 -17.40 -22.16
CA LEU A 75 41.42 -18.62 -22.83
C LEU A 75 41.66 -18.40 -24.31
N LEU A 76 40.85 -17.63 -24.98
CA LEU A 76 41.03 -17.30 -26.40
C LEU A 76 42.32 -16.51 -26.61
N ILE A 77 42.61 -15.55 -25.76
CA ILE A 77 43.86 -14.80 -25.82
C ILE A 77 45.07 -15.73 -25.64
N LYS A 78 45.01 -16.67 -24.70
CA LYS A 78 46.07 -17.64 -24.47
C LYS A 78 46.29 -18.58 -25.65
N LEU A 79 45.17 -19.01 -26.27
CA LEU A 79 45.27 -19.94 -27.41
C LEU A 79 45.81 -19.31 -28.67
N THR A 80 45.60 -17.98 -28.83
CA THR A 80 46.03 -17.27 -30.04
C THR A 80 47.48 -16.80 -29.98
N LYS A 81 48.10 -16.92 -28.82
CA LYS A 81 49.52 -16.67 -28.68
C LYS A 81 50.34 -17.93 -29.01
#